data_3d7859b1fb1668ae44526cee9231e731
#
_entry.id   3d7859b1fb1668ae44526cee9231e731
#
_cell.length_a   1.000
_cell.length_b   1.000
_cell.length_c   1.000
_cell.angle_alpha   90.00
_cell.angle_beta   90.00
_cell.angle_gamma   90.00
#
_symmetry.space_group_name_H-M   'P 1'
#
loop_
_entity.id
_entity.type
_entity.pdbx_description
1 polymer ?
#
loop_
_entity_poly.entity_id
_entity_poly.type
_entity_poly.pdbx_seq_one_letter_code
_entity_poly.pdbx_strand_id
1 'polypeptide(L)'
;MTAMVVSLHFVPDTLPIAIVALSASLPSAIPSVRAGTKYVVTVCVFSVIILPELIFCCTFVHQTVIMTPLYPRLLALRDRQYAEFQARLVPGVAPDSIIGIRVPLLRAFAKDFAREADCSRFLSLLPHRYYDENMLHALLLSQLKDMDECVARVEEFLPYVDNWAVCDIMSPKVFGRHPARLMDKAVEWSRSPHVYTCRFGLAMLMTHFLDSRFSPSVLDTAAVESDEYYVRMMEAWFFATALAKQWDAAIPYLQQRRLGVWVHNKTIQKACESYRITAGQKAVLRTMKIKANDHK
;
A
#
# COMPACT_ATOMS: atom_id res chain seq x y z
N MET A 1 5.24 28.35 -28.89
CA MET A 1 6.61 27.80 -28.97
C MET A 1 7.56 28.92 -28.64
N THR A 2 8.10 28.95 -27.44
CA THR A 2 9.11 29.92 -27.03
C THR A 2 10.38 29.12 -26.76
N ALA A 3 11.33 29.23 -27.69
CA ALA A 3 12.64 28.62 -27.55
C ALA A 3 13.47 29.45 -26.58
N MET A 4 13.95 28.87 -25.51
CA MET A 4 14.90 29.46 -24.60
C MET A 4 16.30 29.11 -25.09
N VAL A 5 17.01 30.08 -25.58
CA VAL A 5 18.43 29.96 -25.98
C VAL A 5 19.27 30.18 -24.73
N VAL A 6 20.01 29.16 -24.31
CA VAL A 6 20.99 29.28 -23.22
C VAL A 6 22.35 29.48 -23.84
N SER A 7 22.93 30.67 -23.60
CA SER A 7 24.28 30.99 -24.01
C SER A 7 25.28 30.52 -22.97
N LEU A 8 26.19 29.61 -23.33
CA LEU A 8 27.28 29.16 -22.48
C LEU A 8 28.49 30.07 -22.66
N HIS A 9 28.89 30.78 -21.62
CA HIS A 9 30.18 31.46 -21.57
C HIS A 9 31.23 30.51 -20.97
N PHE A 10 32.26 30.25 -21.76
CA PHE A 10 33.47 29.52 -21.33
C PHE A 10 34.39 30.46 -20.56
N VAL A 11 34.79 30.06 -19.35
CA VAL A 11 35.92 30.67 -18.62
C VAL A 11 37.04 29.65 -18.63
N PRO A 12 38.20 29.97 -19.19
CA PRO A 12 39.36 29.08 -19.15
C PRO A 12 40.06 29.16 -17.79
N ASP A 13 40.62 28.03 -17.40
CA ASP A 13 41.52 27.82 -16.27
C ASP A 13 40.91 27.91 -14.86
N THR A 14 40.49 26.77 -14.35
CA THR A 14 40.85 26.16 -13.07
C THR A 14 39.78 25.17 -12.59
N LEU A 15 40.21 23.93 -12.24
CA LEU A 15 39.56 22.87 -11.52
C LEU A 15 38.84 21.77 -12.31
N PRO A 16 39.13 20.50 -12.01
CA PRO A 16 38.70 19.34 -12.81
C PRO A 16 37.33 18.79 -12.51
N ILE A 17 36.50 19.41 -11.69
CA ILE A 17 35.09 18.97 -11.44
C ILE A 17 34.23 20.21 -11.23
N ALA A 18 33.43 20.57 -12.22
CA ALA A 18 32.34 21.52 -12.05
C ALA A 18 31.01 20.77 -12.10
N ILE A 19 30.36 20.60 -10.97
CA ILE A 19 28.94 20.18 -10.92
C ILE A 19 28.11 21.47 -11.04
N VAL A 20 27.56 21.72 -12.20
CA VAL A 20 26.60 22.82 -12.40
C VAL A 20 25.20 22.23 -12.23
N ALA A 21 24.62 22.37 -11.03
CA ALA A 21 23.21 22.10 -10.79
C ALA A 21 22.41 23.35 -11.22
N LEU A 22 21.77 23.31 -12.36
CA LEU A 22 20.78 24.31 -12.76
C LEU A 22 19.42 23.92 -12.14
N SER A 23 19.05 24.60 -11.07
CA SER A 23 17.68 24.56 -10.55
C SER A 23 16.81 25.49 -11.40
N ALA A 24 15.96 24.92 -12.25
CA ALA A 24 14.91 25.67 -12.89
C ALA A 24 13.76 25.89 -11.89
N SER A 25 13.58 27.12 -11.41
CA SER A 25 12.39 27.53 -10.67
C SER A 25 11.18 27.49 -11.61
N LEU A 26 10.19 26.67 -11.24
CA LEU A 26 8.90 26.66 -11.94
C LEU A 26 8.17 27.99 -11.73
N PRO A 27 7.54 28.56 -12.77
CA PRO A 27 6.77 29.78 -12.63
C PRO A 27 5.57 29.55 -11.68
N SER A 28 5.35 30.49 -10.79
CA SER A 28 4.34 30.46 -9.72
C SER A 28 2.88 30.66 -10.18
N ALA A 29 2.60 30.67 -11.46
CA ALA A 29 1.26 30.83 -12.01
C ALA A 29 1.00 29.78 -13.08
N ILE A 30 0.22 28.74 -12.73
CA ILE A 30 -0.39 27.84 -13.71
C ILE A 30 -1.75 28.46 -14.09
N PRO A 31 -1.98 28.82 -15.37
CA PRO A 31 -3.28 29.29 -15.79
C PRO A 31 -4.34 28.20 -15.61
N SER A 32 -5.59 28.58 -15.29
CA SER A 32 -6.71 27.68 -15.14
C SER A 32 -6.91 26.82 -16.39
N VAL A 33 -6.72 25.52 -16.26
CA VAL A 33 -6.69 24.58 -17.37
C VAL A 33 -8.07 23.94 -17.53
N ARG A 34 -8.65 23.98 -18.73
CA ARG A 34 -9.84 23.22 -19.08
C ARG A 34 -9.56 21.70 -19.03
N ALA A 35 -10.49 20.95 -18.45
CA ALA A 35 -10.44 19.49 -18.42
C ALA A 35 -10.27 18.92 -19.84
N GLY A 36 -9.25 18.10 -20.07
CA GLY A 36 -9.01 17.43 -21.35
C GLY A 36 -7.72 17.79 -22.08
N THR A 37 -6.93 18.77 -21.62
CA THR A 37 -5.71 19.18 -22.30
C THR A 37 -4.51 18.32 -21.84
N LYS A 38 -3.84 17.65 -22.79
CA LYS A 38 -2.61 16.89 -22.54
C LYS A 38 -1.41 17.84 -22.54
N TYR A 39 -0.63 17.86 -21.48
CA TYR A 39 0.64 18.58 -21.42
C TYR A 39 1.81 17.62 -21.41
N VAL A 40 2.79 17.91 -22.26
CA VAL A 40 4.10 17.25 -22.23
C VAL A 40 5.07 18.24 -21.62
N VAL A 41 5.56 17.97 -20.41
CA VAL A 41 6.66 18.74 -19.82
C VAL A 41 7.92 17.92 -20.00
N THR A 42 8.80 18.39 -20.90
CA THR A 42 10.12 17.80 -21.12
C THR A 42 11.10 18.45 -20.15
N VAL A 43 11.59 17.73 -19.16
CA VAL A 43 12.68 18.16 -18.30
C VAL A 43 13.97 17.56 -18.85
N CYS A 44 14.85 18.38 -19.42
CA CYS A 44 16.17 17.96 -19.85
C CYS A 44 17.13 18.07 -18.66
N VAL A 45 17.59 16.97 -18.11
CA VAL A 45 18.66 16.94 -17.12
C VAL A 45 19.96 16.65 -17.87
N PHE A 46 20.86 17.62 -17.92
CA PHE A 46 22.20 17.46 -18.49
C PHE A 46 23.15 17.01 -17.38
N SER A 47 23.67 15.79 -17.46
CA SER A 47 24.80 15.37 -16.65
C SER A 47 26.05 15.40 -17.55
N VAL A 48 26.95 16.33 -17.29
CA VAL A 48 28.24 16.38 -17.94
C VAL A 48 29.28 15.76 -17.02
N ILE A 49 29.81 14.60 -17.41
CA ILE A 49 30.96 13.98 -16.73
C ILE A 49 32.20 14.35 -17.53
N ILE A 50 33.08 15.15 -16.94
CA ILE A 50 34.37 15.50 -17.53
C ILE A 50 35.42 14.54 -16.96
N LEU A 51 35.91 13.63 -17.80
CA LEU A 51 37.09 12.84 -17.52
C LEU A 51 38.31 13.46 -18.23
N PRO A 52 39.54 13.33 -17.65
CA PRO A 52 40.74 14.05 -18.15
C PRO A 52 41.27 13.57 -19.49
N GLU A 53 40.76 12.52 -20.09
CA GLU A 53 41.15 12.04 -21.42
C GLU A 53 39.89 11.79 -22.26
N LEU A 54 39.53 12.80 -23.04
CA LEU A 54 38.73 12.84 -24.26
C LEU A 54 37.78 11.62 -24.49
N ILE A 55 36.57 11.64 -23.96
CA ILE A 55 35.36 11.16 -24.68
C ILE A 55 34.17 11.88 -24.09
N PHE A 56 33.50 12.73 -24.87
CA PHE A 56 32.19 13.29 -24.54
C PHE A 56 31.14 12.18 -24.64
N CYS A 57 30.68 11.67 -23.51
CA CYS A 57 29.50 10.83 -23.46
C CYS A 57 28.34 11.68 -22.90
N CYS A 58 27.60 12.33 -23.78
CA CYS A 58 26.32 12.95 -23.41
C CYS A 58 25.27 11.83 -23.29
N THR A 59 25.04 11.32 -22.09
CA THR A 59 23.85 10.50 -21.83
C THR A 59 22.65 11.44 -21.73
N PHE A 60 21.86 11.50 -22.77
CA PHE A 60 20.55 12.14 -22.76
C PHE A 60 19.62 11.26 -21.91
N VAL A 61 19.42 11.59 -20.64
CA VAL A 61 18.31 11.03 -19.88
C VAL A 61 17.06 11.83 -20.22
N HIS A 62 16.33 11.36 -21.20
CA HIS A 62 15.02 11.90 -21.56
C HIS A 62 14.03 11.45 -20.50
N GLN A 63 13.95 12.13 -19.37
CA GLN A 63 12.92 11.88 -18.39
C GLN A 63 11.67 12.66 -18.79
N THR A 64 10.86 12.05 -19.65
CA THR A 64 9.54 12.58 -19.96
C THR A 64 8.67 12.36 -18.73
N VAL A 65 8.57 13.36 -17.85
CA VAL A 65 7.57 13.38 -16.80
C VAL A 65 6.21 13.57 -17.48
N ILE A 66 5.60 12.48 -17.85
CA ILE A 66 4.22 12.51 -18.32
C ILE A 66 3.39 12.78 -17.08
N MET A 67 3.00 14.05 -16.87
CA MET A 67 1.95 14.40 -15.95
C MET A 67 0.71 13.64 -16.42
N THR A 68 0.41 12.53 -15.77
CA THR A 68 -0.81 11.77 -16.09
C THR A 68 -2.00 12.72 -15.93
N PRO A 69 -2.96 12.75 -16.85
CA PRO A 69 -4.17 13.56 -16.74
C PRO A 69 -5.01 13.18 -15.50
N LEU A 70 -4.58 12.15 -14.78
CA LEU A 70 -5.18 11.64 -13.55
C LEU A 70 -5.02 12.60 -12.37
N TYR A 71 -3.82 13.17 -12.13
CA TYR A 71 -3.57 13.98 -10.94
C TYR A 71 -4.51 15.18 -10.76
N PRO A 72 -4.77 16.02 -11.78
CA PRO A 72 -5.76 17.10 -11.66
C PRO A 72 -7.17 16.61 -11.29
N ARG A 73 -7.55 15.43 -11.77
CA ARG A 73 -8.85 14.81 -11.47
C ARG A 73 -8.93 14.38 -10.01
N LEU A 74 -7.86 13.76 -9.49
CA LEU A 74 -7.76 13.39 -8.09
C LEU A 74 -7.73 14.63 -7.19
N LEU A 75 -6.99 15.67 -7.58
CA LEU A 75 -6.90 16.92 -6.85
C LEU A 75 -8.25 17.64 -6.73
N ALA A 76 -9.12 17.52 -7.74
CA ALA A 76 -10.48 18.05 -7.70
C ALA A 76 -11.38 17.41 -6.62
N LEU A 77 -11.01 16.21 -6.14
CA LEU A 77 -11.71 15.47 -5.08
C LEU A 77 -11.11 15.70 -3.68
N ARG A 78 -10.12 16.58 -3.57
CA ARG A 78 -9.34 16.81 -2.34
C ARG A 78 -10.22 17.38 -1.21
N ASP A 79 -10.05 16.80 -0.03
CA ASP A 79 -10.52 17.33 1.25
C ASP A 79 -9.29 17.50 2.18
N ARG A 80 -8.93 18.76 2.46
CA ARG A 80 -7.74 19.08 3.26
C ARG A 80 -7.85 18.58 4.70
N GLN A 81 -9.02 18.71 5.33
CA GLN A 81 -9.25 18.25 6.69
C GLN A 81 -9.13 16.71 6.76
N TYR A 82 -9.60 16.03 5.73
CA TYR A 82 -9.46 14.59 5.64
C TYR A 82 -8.00 14.17 5.39
N ALA A 83 -7.22 14.92 4.61
CA ALA A 83 -5.78 14.68 4.45
C ALA A 83 -5.04 14.76 5.80
N GLU A 84 -5.29 15.80 6.60
CA GLU A 84 -4.72 15.96 7.94
C GLU A 84 -5.14 14.84 8.90
N PHE A 85 -6.39 14.39 8.80
CA PHE A 85 -6.88 13.24 9.58
C PHE A 85 -6.16 11.95 9.18
N GLN A 86 -6.03 11.68 7.89
CA GLN A 86 -5.35 10.48 7.38
C GLN A 86 -3.86 10.48 7.74
N ALA A 87 -3.16 11.60 7.66
CA ALA A 87 -1.75 11.70 8.03
C ALA A 87 -1.48 11.22 9.48
N ARG A 88 -2.44 11.43 10.39
CA ARG A 88 -2.36 10.93 11.77
C ARG A 88 -2.58 9.42 11.89
N LEU A 89 -3.31 8.82 10.96
CA LEU A 89 -3.62 7.38 10.97
C LEU A 89 -2.53 6.53 10.30
N VAL A 90 -1.79 7.11 9.36
CA VAL A 90 -0.73 6.44 8.60
C VAL A 90 0.62 7.17 8.80
N PRO A 91 1.19 7.13 10.00
CA PRO A 91 2.36 7.95 10.38
C PRO A 91 3.62 7.64 9.57
N GLY A 92 3.68 6.49 8.89
CA GLY A 92 4.78 6.13 7.99
C GLY A 92 4.70 6.76 6.60
N VAL A 93 3.57 7.41 6.27
CA VAL A 93 3.34 8.06 4.98
C VAL A 93 3.63 9.54 5.08
N ALA A 94 4.41 10.10 4.14
CA ALA A 94 4.72 11.52 4.12
C ALA A 94 3.43 12.36 3.96
N PRO A 95 3.15 13.34 4.84
CA PRO A 95 1.88 14.09 4.82
C PRO A 95 1.63 14.84 3.50
N ASP A 96 2.66 15.28 2.80
CA ASP A 96 2.59 15.96 1.50
C ASP A 96 2.27 15.02 0.34
N SER A 97 2.40 13.70 0.54
CA SER A 97 1.95 12.69 -0.42
C SER A 97 0.46 12.37 -0.31
N ILE A 98 -0.25 12.89 0.72
CA ILE A 98 -1.66 12.61 0.95
C ILE A 98 -2.51 13.72 0.32
N ILE A 99 -3.20 13.41 -0.79
CA ILE A 99 -4.15 14.33 -1.42
C ILE A 99 -5.36 14.54 -0.50
N GLY A 100 -5.85 13.47 0.12
CA GLY A 100 -6.96 13.48 1.06
C GLY A 100 -8.31 13.27 0.37
N ILE A 101 -8.45 12.20 -0.38
CA ILE A 101 -9.71 11.85 -1.04
C ILE A 101 -10.49 10.89 -0.14
N ARG A 102 -11.74 11.23 0.17
CA ARG A 102 -12.59 10.35 0.97
C ARG A 102 -12.84 9.03 0.25
N VAL A 103 -12.71 7.91 0.95
CA VAL A 103 -12.81 6.56 0.39
C VAL A 103 -14.05 6.33 -0.46
N PRO A 104 -15.28 6.79 -0.09
CA PRO A 104 -16.44 6.63 -0.96
C PRO A 104 -16.30 7.32 -2.32
N LEU A 105 -15.71 8.52 -2.37
CA LEU A 105 -15.46 9.26 -3.62
C LEU A 105 -14.39 8.54 -4.45
N LEU A 106 -13.32 8.06 -3.80
CA LEU A 106 -12.27 7.33 -4.49
C LEU A 106 -12.77 6.00 -5.06
N ARG A 107 -13.68 5.30 -4.37
CA ARG A 107 -14.35 4.10 -4.89
C ARG A 107 -15.23 4.39 -6.10
N ALA A 108 -15.98 5.48 -6.09
CA ALA A 108 -16.78 5.91 -7.23
C ALA A 108 -15.88 6.24 -8.43
N PHE A 109 -14.82 7.03 -8.18
CA PHE A 109 -13.81 7.35 -9.19
C PHE A 109 -13.15 6.09 -9.77
N ALA A 110 -12.73 5.15 -8.94
CA ALA A 110 -12.09 3.89 -9.36
C ALA A 110 -13.01 3.06 -10.28
N LYS A 111 -14.33 3.05 -10.01
CA LYS A 111 -15.32 2.34 -10.84
C LYS A 111 -15.42 2.91 -12.25
N ASP A 112 -15.34 4.22 -12.39
CA ASP A 112 -15.42 4.89 -13.69
C ASP A 112 -14.06 4.81 -14.41
N PHE A 113 -12.97 5.08 -13.71
CA PHE A 113 -11.61 5.03 -14.24
C PHE A 113 -11.20 3.63 -14.73
N ALA A 114 -11.71 2.55 -14.10
CA ALA A 114 -11.47 1.17 -14.54
C ALA A 114 -11.91 0.86 -15.99
N ARG A 115 -12.76 1.73 -16.58
CA ARG A 115 -13.28 1.58 -17.96
C ARG A 115 -12.50 2.45 -18.95
N GLU A 116 -11.62 3.30 -18.48
CA GLU A 116 -10.85 4.21 -19.32
C GLU A 116 -9.60 3.53 -19.88
N ALA A 117 -9.18 3.94 -21.07
CA ALA A 117 -7.98 3.39 -21.73
C ALA A 117 -6.70 3.62 -20.90
N ASP A 118 -6.66 4.70 -20.10
CA ASP A 118 -5.52 5.05 -19.27
C ASP A 118 -5.37 4.16 -18.01
N CYS A 119 -6.39 3.35 -17.66
CA CYS A 119 -6.37 2.50 -16.46
C CYS A 119 -5.22 1.47 -16.49
N SER A 120 -5.08 0.74 -17.59
CA SER A 120 -4.03 -0.27 -17.75
C SER A 120 -2.63 0.36 -17.65
N ARG A 121 -2.44 1.53 -18.25
CA ARG A 121 -1.20 2.29 -18.16
C ARG A 121 -0.92 2.73 -16.72
N PHE A 122 -1.93 3.24 -16.01
CA PHE A 122 -1.80 3.64 -14.60
C PHE A 122 -1.35 2.46 -13.73
N LEU A 123 -1.96 1.28 -13.90
CA LEU A 123 -1.59 0.06 -13.17
C LEU A 123 -0.15 -0.41 -13.44
N SER A 124 0.43 -0.05 -14.57
CA SER A 124 1.82 -0.43 -14.92
C SER A 124 2.86 0.62 -14.49
N LEU A 125 2.42 1.80 -14.01
CA LEU A 125 3.31 2.89 -13.58
C LEU A 125 3.54 2.83 -12.08
N LEU A 126 4.46 1.98 -11.63
CA LEU A 126 4.88 1.85 -10.23
C LEU A 126 6.32 2.36 -10.06
N PRO A 127 6.65 2.94 -8.90
CA PRO A 127 5.77 3.28 -7.76
C PRO A 127 4.89 4.52 -8.02
N HIS A 128 3.76 4.62 -7.34
CA HIS A 128 2.95 5.84 -7.34
C HIS A 128 3.52 6.88 -6.38
N ARG A 129 3.32 8.16 -6.71
CA ARG A 129 3.80 9.27 -5.90
C ARG A 129 2.90 9.56 -4.69
N TYR A 130 1.58 9.46 -4.87
CA TYR A 130 0.63 9.87 -3.87
C TYR A 130 -0.03 8.68 -3.18
N TYR A 131 -0.28 8.82 -1.88
CA TYR A 131 -1.03 7.86 -1.07
C TYR A 131 -2.39 7.50 -1.70
N ASP A 132 -3.12 8.52 -2.20
CA ASP A 132 -4.43 8.32 -2.83
C ASP A 132 -4.34 7.60 -4.17
N GLU A 133 -3.21 7.68 -4.87
CA GLU A 133 -2.94 6.87 -6.07
C GLU A 133 -2.72 5.40 -5.69
N ASN A 134 -1.99 5.12 -4.60
CA ASN A 134 -1.85 3.76 -4.08
C ASN A 134 -3.20 3.18 -3.64
N MET A 135 -4.04 4.00 -2.98
CA MET A 135 -5.41 3.61 -2.63
C MET A 135 -6.26 3.34 -3.86
N LEU A 136 -6.15 4.17 -4.91
CA LEU A 136 -6.81 3.96 -6.21
C LEU A 136 -6.35 2.65 -6.86
N HIS A 137 -5.05 2.39 -6.89
CA HIS A 137 -4.47 1.16 -7.42
C HIS A 137 -5.08 -0.07 -6.74
N ALA A 138 -5.06 -0.13 -5.41
CA ALA A 138 -5.66 -1.21 -4.62
C ALA A 138 -7.16 -1.42 -4.94
N LEU A 139 -7.91 -0.33 -5.14
CA LEU A 139 -9.32 -0.38 -5.52
C LEU A 139 -9.54 -0.90 -6.94
N LEU A 140 -8.64 -0.59 -7.88
CA LEU A 140 -8.70 -1.09 -9.26
C LEU A 140 -8.38 -2.58 -9.30
N LEU A 141 -7.33 -3.04 -8.60
CA LEU A 141 -7.02 -4.47 -8.47
C LEU A 141 -8.20 -5.25 -7.89
N SER A 142 -8.93 -4.63 -6.96
CA SER A 142 -10.13 -5.24 -6.35
C SER A 142 -11.28 -5.46 -7.34
N GLN A 143 -11.24 -4.87 -8.54
CA GLN A 143 -12.26 -4.98 -9.58
C GLN A 143 -11.90 -5.97 -10.70
N LEU A 144 -10.66 -6.48 -10.73
CA LEU A 144 -10.22 -7.46 -11.70
C LEU A 144 -11.07 -8.73 -11.62
N LYS A 145 -11.34 -9.33 -12.79
CA LYS A 145 -12.25 -10.49 -12.91
C LYS A 145 -11.50 -11.78 -13.19
N ASP A 146 -10.35 -11.69 -13.81
CA ASP A 146 -9.47 -12.82 -14.09
C ASP A 146 -8.56 -13.09 -12.89
N MET A 147 -8.42 -14.35 -12.52
CA MET A 147 -7.66 -14.76 -11.33
C MET A 147 -6.15 -14.65 -11.56
N ASP A 148 -5.68 -15.03 -12.76
CA ASP A 148 -4.26 -15.02 -13.08
C ASP A 148 -3.73 -13.60 -13.19
N GLU A 149 -4.46 -12.75 -13.91
CA GLU A 149 -4.16 -11.33 -14.01
C GLU A 149 -4.18 -10.67 -12.64
N CYS A 150 -5.19 -10.97 -11.82
CA CYS A 150 -5.33 -10.36 -10.50
C CYS A 150 -4.17 -10.73 -9.59
N VAL A 151 -3.76 -12.00 -9.53
CA VAL A 151 -2.61 -12.45 -8.73
C VAL A 151 -1.34 -11.77 -9.20
N ALA A 152 -1.07 -11.78 -10.51
CA ALA A 152 0.13 -11.17 -11.08
C ALA A 152 0.21 -9.67 -10.75
N ARG A 153 -0.89 -8.93 -10.91
CA ARG A 153 -0.94 -7.50 -10.60
C ARG A 153 -0.85 -7.20 -9.10
N VAL A 154 -1.45 -8.02 -8.26
CA VAL A 154 -1.33 -7.90 -6.80
C VAL A 154 0.13 -8.13 -6.38
N GLU A 155 0.80 -9.14 -6.90
CA GLU A 155 2.21 -9.43 -6.60
C GLU A 155 3.16 -8.34 -7.12
N GLU A 156 2.85 -7.74 -8.26
CA GLU A 156 3.58 -6.58 -8.79
C GLU A 156 3.44 -5.35 -7.88
N PHE A 157 2.26 -5.15 -7.27
CA PHE A 157 1.95 -3.97 -6.45
C PHE A 157 2.37 -4.11 -4.98
N LEU A 158 2.26 -5.31 -4.38
CA LEU A 158 2.51 -5.53 -2.94
C LEU A 158 3.86 -4.99 -2.44
N PRO A 159 4.98 -5.08 -3.19
CA PRO A 159 6.26 -4.50 -2.75
C PRO A 159 6.25 -2.98 -2.53
N TYR A 160 5.29 -2.27 -3.12
CA TYR A 160 5.13 -0.82 -3.00
C TYR A 160 4.09 -0.40 -1.94
N VAL A 161 3.44 -1.37 -1.30
CA VAL A 161 2.50 -1.09 -0.21
C VAL A 161 3.27 -0.83 1.07
N ASP A 162 3.20 0.41 1.58
CA ASP A 162 3.97 0.90 2.72
C ASP A 162 3.11 1.24 3.95
N ASN A 163 1.79 1.00 3.87
CA ASN A 163 0.87 1.30 4.96
C ASN A 163 -0.34 0.35 5.01
N TRP A 164 -0.92 0.25 6.20
CA TRP A 164 -2.05 -0.64 6.46
C TRP A 164 -3.33 -0.25 5.70
N ALA A 165 -3.55 1.03 5.43
CA ALA A 165 -4.80 1.48 4.80
C ALA A 165 -4.88 1.05 3.33
N VAL A 166 -3.76 1.15 2.59
CA VAL A 166 -3.65 0.64 1.21
C VAL A 166 -3.74 -0.89 1.19
N CYS A 167 -3.08 -1.56 2.14
CA CYS A 167 -3.13 -3.02 2.25
C CYS A 167 -4.57 -3.53 2.47
N ASP A 168 -5.26 -2.97 3.45
CA ASP A 168 -6.56 -3.50 3.91
C ASP A 168 -7.73 -3.14 2.98
N ILE A 169 -7.60 -2.06 2.18
CA ILE A 169 -8.64 -1.70 1.21
C ILE A 169 -8.65 -2.61 -0.01
N MET A 170 -7.52 -3.28 -0.29
CA MET A 170 -7.35 -4.19 -1.41
C MET A 170 -8.06 -5.52 -1.14
N SER A 171 -9.21 -5.73 -1.81
CA SER A 171 -10.07 -6.90 -1.60
C SER A 171 -10.62 -7.42 -2.93
N PRO A 172 -9.83 -8.16 -3.71
CA PRO A 172 -10.23 -8.67 -5.01
C PRO A 172 -11.38 -9.66 -4.92
N LYS A 173 -12.51 -9.37 -5.56
CA LYS A 173 -13.69 -10.23 -5.53
C LYS A 173 -13.48 -11.57 -6.23
N VAL A 174 -12.60 -11.62 -7.22
CA VAL A 174 -12.25 -12.83 -7.96
C VAL A 174 -11.68 -13.92 -7.06
N PHE A 175 -10.96 -13.55 -6.00
CA PHE A 175 -10.38 -14.46 -5.03
C PHE A 175 -11.43 -15.38 -4.37
N GLY A 176 -12.60 -14.86 -4.07
CA GLY A 176 -13.69 -15.65 -3.52
C GLY A 176 -14.25 -16.72 -4.47
N ARG A 177 -13.96 -16.65 -5.77
CA ARG A 177 -14.37 -17.64 -6.77
C ARG A 177 -13.36 -18.78 -6.95
N HIS A 178 -12.11 -18.57 -6.52
CA HIS A 178 -10.99 -19.51 -6.70
C HIS A 178 -10.32 -19.86 -5.37
N PRO A 179 -11.07 -20.48 -4.40
CA PRO A 179 -10.60 -20.63 -3.01
C PRO A 179 -9.34 -21.49 -2.88
N ALA A 180 -9.20 -22.57 -3.64
CA ALA A 180 -8.01 -23.42 -3.56
C ALA A 180 -6.76 -22.65 -3.95
N ARG A 181 -6.79 -21.96 -5.08
CA ARG A 181 -5.69 -21.16 -5.56
C ARG A 181 -5.39 -19.96 -4.65
N LEU A 182 -6.44 -19.33 -4.09
CA LEU A 182 -6.25 -18.27 -3.10
C LEU A 182 -5.59 -18.80 -1.84
N MET A 183 -5.92 -20.02 -1.39
CA MET A 183 -5.28 -20.62 -0.21
C MET A 183 -3.77 -20.74 -0.41
N ASP A 184 -3.34 -21.29 -1.54
CA ASP A 184 -1.92 -21.45 -1.86
C ASP A 184 -1.19 -20.09 -1.82
N LYS A 185 -1.77 -19.06 -2.45
CA LYS A 185 -1.22 -17.72 -2.46
C LYS A 185 -1.27 -17.02 -1.09
N ALA A 186 -2.34 -17.19 -0.34
CA ALA A 186 -2.45 -16.60 1.00
C ALA A 186 -1.42 -17.19 1.97
N VAL A 187 -1.14 -18.49 1.86
CA VAL A 187 -0.05 -19.16 2.60
C VAL A 187 1.31 -18.60 2.19
N GLU A 188 1.56 -18.45 0.89
CA GLU A 188 2.80 -17.88 0.37
C GLU A 188 3.00 -16.44 0.87
N TRP A 189 2.00 -15.58 0.70
CA TRP A 189 2.05 -14.18 1.12
C TRP A 189 2.19 -14.02 2.63
N SER A 190 1.52 -14.86 3.45
CA SER A 190 1.62 -14.80 4.91
C SER A 190 3.01 -15.13 5.46
N ARG A 191 3.88 -15.74 4.66
CA ARG A 191 5.28 -16.06 4.98
C ARG A 191 6.29 -15.05 4.42
N SER A 192 5.81 -14.02 3.74
CA SER A 192 6.68 -13.01 3.15
C SER A 192 7.42 -12.21 4.23
N PRO A 193 8.71 -11.90 4.04
CA PRO A 193 9.44 -10.97 4.90
C PRO A 193 8.97 -9.52 4.74
N HIS A 194 8.28 -9.18 3.65
CA HIS A 194 7.72 -7.86 3.45
C HIS A 194 6.44 -7.70 4.30
N VAL A 195 6.43 -6.69 5.18
CA VAL A 195 5.39 -6.46 6.20
C VAL A 195 3.97 -6.49 5.63
N TYR A 196 3.74 -5.73 4.57
CA TYR A 196 2.39 -5.59 4.03
C TYR A 196 1.98 -6.72 3.10
N THR A 197 2.92 -7.45 2.50
CA THR A 197 2.64 -8.71 1.82
C THR A 197 2.20 -9.79 2.82
N CYS A 198 2.92 -9.92 3.94
CA CYS A 198 2.52 -10.82 5.03
C CYS A 198 1.14 -10.44 5.59
N ARG A 199 0.94 -9.15 5.89
CA ARG A 199 -0.34 -8.63 6.35
C ARG A 199 -1.49 -8.94 5.38
N PHE A 200 -1.25 -8.78 4.08
CA PHE A 200 -2.23 -9.07 3.03
C PHE A 200 -2.60 -10.56 2.99
N GLY A 201 -1.61 -11.45 3.08
CA GLY A 201 -1.84 -12.89 3.19
C GLY A 201 -2.75 -13.25 4.37
N LEU A 202 -2.44 -12.73 5.57
CA LEU A 202 -3.26 -12.90 6.76
C LEU A 202 -4.68 -12.33 6.59
N ALA A 203 -4.82 -11.18 5.94
CA ALA A 203 -6.12 -10.57 5.64
C ALA A 203 -6.96 -11.46 4.69
N MET A 204 -6.33 -12.08 3.68
CA MET A 204 -7.00 -13.01 2.77
C MET A 204 -7.46 -14.28 3.50
N LEU A 205 -6.63 -14.86 4.38
CA LEU A 205 -7.02 -15.97 5.23
C LEU A 205 -8.23 -15.59 6.11
N MET A 206 -8.19 -14.43 6.76
CA MET A 206 -9.27 -13.94 7.61
C MET A 206 -10.59 -13.75 6.85
N THR A 207 -10.50 -13.18 5.63
CA THR A 207 -11.67 -12.79 4.86
C THR A 207 -12.36 -13.99 4.19
N HIS A 208 -11.59 -14.97 3.73
CA HIS A 208 -12.10 -16.03 2.87
C HIS A 208 -12.18 -17.41 3.51
N PHE A 209 -11.50 -17.63 4.66
CA PHE A 209 -11.34 -18.98 5.22
C PHE A 209 -11.74 -19.13 6.69
N LEU A 210 -12.44 -18.16 7.27
CA LEU A 210 -12.98 -18.28 8.63
C LEU A 210 -14.49 -18.60 8.69
N ASP A 211 -15.17 -18.70 7.55
CA ASP A 211 -16.59 -19.07 7.46
C ASP A 211 -16.76 -20.50 6.90
N SER A 212 -17.58 -20.69 5.90
CA SER A 212 -17.92 -22.00 5.30
C SER A 212 -16.73 -22.79 4.73
N ARG A 213 -15.58 -22.13 4.51
CA ARG A 213 -14.34 -22.75 4.01
C ARG A 213 -13.30 -22.96 5.10
N PHE A 214 -13.74 -22.89 6.34
CA PHE A 214 -12.83 -23.04 7.46
C PHE A 214 -12.25 -24.46 7.55
N SER A 215 -10.94 -24.52 7.81
CA SER A 215 -10.25 -25.72 8.29
C SER A 215 -9.27 -25.31 9.41
N PRO A 216 -9.00 -26.20 10.39
CA PRO A 216 -8.09 -25.88 11.50
C PRO A 216 -6.69 -25.45 11.03
N SER A 217 -6.20 -25.97 9.92
CA SER A 217 -4.90 -25.59 9.34
C SER A 217 -4.76 -24.10 8.98
N VAL A 218 -5.88 -23.40 8.78
CA VAL A 218 -5.88 -21.95 8.54
C VAL A 218 -5.39 -21.20 9.79
N LEU A 219 -5.70 -21.70 10.98
CA LEU A 219 -5.21 -21.10 12.23
C LEU A 219 -3.70 -21.31 12.39
N ASP A 220 -3.19 -22.50 12.05
CA ASP A 220 -1.75 -22.79 12.10
C ASP A 220 -0.98 -21.90 11.10
N THR A 221 -1.57 -21.70 9.92
CA THR A 221 -0.97 -20.82 8.90
C THR A 221 -0.92 -19.36 9.36
N ALA A 222 -1.93 -18.92 10.11
CA ALA A 222 -2.05 -17.53 10.56
C ALA A 222 -1.27 -17.23 11.85
N ALA A 223 -0.81 -18.26 12.57
CA ALA A 223 0.09 -18.10 13.71
C ALA A 223 1.51 -17.86 13.20
N VAL A 224 1.84 -16.61 12.92
CA VAL A 224 3.13 -16.21 12.36
C VAL A 224 4.02 -15.60 13.45
N GLU A 225 5.32 -15.92 13.40
CA GLU A 225 6.30 -15.25 14.26
C GLU A 225 6.82 -13.99 13.55
N SER A 226 6.55 -12.83 14.14
CA SER A 226 7.00 -11.55 13.60
C SER A 226 7.18 -10.52 14.72
N ASP A 227 8.19 -9.68 14.60
CA ASP A 227 8.38 -8.51 15.46
C ASP A 227 7.74 -7.25 14.88
N GLU A 228 7.29 -7.31 13.63
CA GLU A 228 6.67 -6.20 12.93
C GLU A 228 5.29 -5.87 13.48
N TYR A 229 5.10 -4.62 13.94
CA TYR A 229 3.86 -4.16 14.58
C TYR A 229 2.62 -4.42 13.72
N TYR A 230 2.68 -4.13 12.42
CA TYR A 230 1.52 -4.24 11.53
C TYR A 230 1.19 -5.69 11.16
N VAL A 231 2.16 -6.59 11.19
CA VAL A 231 1.93 -8.04 11.07
C VAL A 231 1.27 -8.56 12.33
N ARG A 232 1.85 -8.31 13.51
CA ARG A 232 1.29 -8.71 14.81
C ARG A 232 -0.12 -8.17 15.04
N MET A 233 -0.40 -6.95 14.59
CA MET A 233 -1.74 -6.35 14.68
C MET A 233 -2.75 -7.10 13.81
N MET A 234 -2.37 -7.53 12.60
CA MET A 234 -3.23 -8.31 11.72
C MET A 234 -3.44 -9.73 12.26
N GLU A 235 -2.40 -10.37 12.77
CA GLU A 235 -2.50 -11.67 13.42
C GLU A 235 -3.48 -11.62 14.61
N ALA A 236 -3.36 -10.60 15.47
CA ALA A 236 -4.29 -10.42 16.58
C ALA A 236 -5.73 -10.17 16.11
N TRP A 237 -5.90 -9.44 15.00
CA TRP A 237 -7.23 -9.24 14.41
C TRP A 237 -7.78 -10.53 13.81
N PHE A 238 -6.94 -11.30 13.13
CA PHE A 238 -7.30 -12.62 12.61
C PHE A 238 -7.81 -13.54 13.73
N PHE A 239 -7.04 -13.73 14.82
CA PHE A 239 -7.44 -14.61 15.91
C PHE A 239 -8.65 -14.09 16.69
N ALA A 240 -8.82 -12.78 16.85
CA ALA A 240 -10.04 -12.20 17.42
C ALA A 240 -11.27 -12.49 16.54
N THR A 241 -11.11 -12.47 15.21
CA THR A 241 -12.17 -12.83 14.26
C THR A 241 -12.43 -14.35 14.26
N ALA A 242 -11.36 -15.14 14.35
CA ALA A 242 -11.47 -16.60 14.48
C ALA A 242 -12.22 -17.01 15.75
N LEU A 243 -11.94 -16.39 16.90
CA LEU A 243 -12.70 -16.60 18.14
C LEU A 243 -14.20 -16.29 17.98
N ALA A 244 -14.54 -15.26 17.18
CA ALA A 244 -15.94 -14.92 16.94
C ALA A 244 -16.67 -15.89 16.01
N LYS A 245 -15.96 -16.57 15.10
CA LYS A 245 -16.53 -17.42 14.07
C LYS A 245 -16.32 -18.92 14.34
N GLN A 246 -15.22 -19.28 14.95
CA GLN A 246 -14.71 -20.64 15.13
C GLN A 246 -14.16 -20.81 16.55
N TRP A 247 -14.99 -20.53 17.56
CA TRP A 247 -14.59 -20.47 18.97
C TRP A 247 -13.80 -21.70 19.42
N ASP A 248 -14.39 -22.89 19.20
CA ASP A 248 -13.83 -24.15 19.74
C ASP A 248 -12.46 -24.49 19.10
N ALA A 249 -12.27 -24.12 17.84
CA ALA A 249 -11.01 -24.32 17.16
C ALA A 249 -9.96 -23.25 17.52
N ALA A 250 -10.38 -22.02 17.80
CA ALA A 250 -9.46 -20.90 18.03
C ALA A 250 -9.04 -20.77 19.51
N ILE A 251 -9.92 -21.10 20.47
CA ILE A 251 -9.63 -20.91 21.89
C ILE A 251 -8.41 -21.70 22.40
N PRO A 252 -8.07 -22.91 21.88
CA PRO A 252 -6.86 -23.62 22.27
C PRO A 252 -5.55 -22.84 22.01
N TYR A 253 -5.53 -21.94 21.02
CA TYR A 253 -4.34 -21.11 20.75
C TYR A 253 -4.02 -20.16 21.91
N LEU A 254 -5.04 -19.68 22.60
CA LEU A 254 -4.88 -18.88 23.82
C LEU A 254 -4.64 -19.74 25.06
N GLN A 255 -5.39 -20.84 25.24
CA GLN A 255 -5.25 -21.74 26.39
C GLN A 255 -3.83 -22.33 26.47
N GLN A 256 -3.28 -22.71 25.33
CA GLN A 256 -1.96 -23.34 25.20
C GLN A 256 -0.83 -22.31 24.97
N ARG A 257 -1.14 -21.01 24.98
CA ARG A 257 -0.16 -19.91 24.75
C ARG A 257 0.64 -20.09 23.44
N ARG A 258 -0.03 -20.49 22.37
CA ARG A 258 0.62 -20.75 21.06
C ARG A 258 0.96 -19.47 20.28
N LEU A 259 0.48 -18.31 20.74
CA LEU A 259 0.74 -17.01 20.13
C LEU A 259 1.78 -16.23 20.95
N GLY A 260 2.59 -15.40 20.30
CA GLY A 260 3.48 -14.47 21.00
C GLY A 260 2.70 -13.61 22.01
N VAL A 261 3.30 -13.29 23.14
CA VAL A 261 2.61 -12.64 24.29
C VAL A 261 1.85 -11.38 23.90
N TRP A 262 2.46 -10.55 23.06
CA TRP A 262 1.81 -9.32 22.59
C TRP A 262 0.57 -9.62 21.74
N VAL A 263 0.68 -10.56 20.79
CA VAL A 263 -0.44 -10.98 19.92
C VAL A 263 -1.54 -11.62 20.77
N HIS A 264 -1.18 -12.52 21.71
CA HIS A 264 -2.11 -13.15 22.63
C HIS A 264 -2.97 -12.12 23.38
N ASN A 265 -2.32 -11.15 24.05
CA ASN A 265 -3.03 -10.13 24.80
C ASN A 265 -3.84 -9.17 23.92
N LYS A 266 -3.31 -8.85 22.73
CA LYS A 266 -4.01 -8.00 21.77
C LYS A 266 -5.22 -8.71 21.14
N THR A 267 -5.12 -10.01 20.89
CA THR A 267 -6.25 -10.87 20.47
C THR A 267 -7.38 -10.82 21.49
N ILE A 268 -7.06 -11.01 22.78
CA ILE A 268 -8.05 -10.93 23.86
C ILE A 268 -8.71 -9.56 23.91
N GLN A 269 -7.90 -8.48 23.79
CA GLN A 269 -8.42 -7.13 23.76
C GLN A 269 -9.43 -6.95 22.62
N LYS A 270 -9.04 -7.27 21.38
CA LYS A 270 -9.89 -7.13 20.19
C LYS A 270 -11.14 -8.00 20.24
N ALA A 271 -11.01 -9.23 20.74
CA ALA A 271 -12.16 -10.13 20.92
C ALA A 271 -13.15 -9.55 21.94
N CYS A 272 -12.67 -8.97 23.05
CA CYS A 272 -13.54 -8.31 24.04
C CYS A 272 -14.25 -7.05 23.52
N GLU A 273 -13.69 -6.37 22.51
CA GLU A 273 -14.30 -5.23 21.82
C GLU A 273 -15.41 -5.70 20.85
N SER A 274 -15.39 -6.94 20.39
CA SER A 274 -16.34 -7.45 19.41
C SER A 274 -17.74 -7.70 20.01
N TYR A 275 -18.78 -7.30 19.28
CA TYR A 275 -20.18 -7.64 19.63
C TYR A 275 -20.54 -9.11 19.37
N ARG A 276 -19.71 -9.83 18.58
CA ARG A 276 -19.93 -11.24 18.24
C ARG A 276 -19.50 -12.19 19.35
N ILE A 277 -18.74 -11.72 20.32
CA ILE A 277 -18.26 -12.50 21.48
C ILE A 277 -19.22 -12.27 22.64
N THR A 278 -19.77 -13.35 23.21
CA THR A 278 -20.72 -13.28 24.32
C THR A 278 -20.06 -12.79 25.60
N ALA A 279 -20.88 -12.34 26.57
CA ALA A 279 -20.38 -11.86 27.86
C ALA A 279 -19.61 -12.96 28.62
N GLY A 280 -20.09 -14.23 28.57
CA GLY A 280 -19.42 -15.38 29.17
C GLY A 280 -18.05 -15.65 28.53
N GLN A 281 -17.97 -15.66 27.19
CA GLN A 281 -16.71 -15.80 26.47
C GLN A 281 -15.72 -14.67 26.80
N LYS A 282 -16.19 -13.42 26.88
CA LYS A 282 -15.37 -12.28 27.30
C LYS A 282 -14.82 -12.44 28.72
N ALA A 283 -15.61 -12.98 29.64
CA ALA A 283 -15.15 -13.27 31.00
C ALA A 283 -14.01 -14.29 31.00
N VAL A 284 -14.18 -15.40 30.26
CA VAL A 284 -13.14 -16.42 30.08
C VAL A 284 -11.89 -15.84 29.47
N LEU A 285 -11.99 -15.08 28.37
CA LEU A 285 -10.83 -14.45 27.71
C LEU A 285 -10.04 -13.54 28.65
N ARG A 286 -10.73 -12.77 29.51
CA ARG A 286 -10.06 -11.86 30.45
C ARG A 286 -9.18 -12.60 31.46
N THR A 287 -9.53 -13.83 31.86
CA THR A 287 -8.71 -14.64 32.78
C THR A 287 -7.44 -15.19 32.12
N MET A 288 -7.39 -15.23 30.78
CA MET A 288 -6.25 -15.75 30.02
C MET A 288 -5.17 -14.73 29.73
N LYS A 289 -5.35 -13.44 30.09
CA LYS A 289 -4.32 -12.42 29.87
C LYS A 289 -3.01 -12.77 30.57
N ILE A 290 -1.92 -12.71 29.81
CA ILE A 290 -0.56 -12.90 30.32
C ILE A 290 -0.08 -11.58 30.93
N LYS A 291 0.33 -11.62 32.22
CA LYS A 291 0.86 -10.44 32.92
C LYS A 291 2.33 -10.25 32.61
N ALA A 292 2.81 -9.00 32.66
CA ALA A 292 4.22 -8.66 32.39
C ALA A 292 5.23 -9.39 33.30
N ASN A 293 4.78 -9.87 34.47
CA ASN A 293 5.64 -10.57 35.44
C ASN A 293 5.70 -12.10 35.26
N ASP A 294 4.99 -12.67 34.30
CA ASP A 294 4.94 -14.13 34.06
C ASP A 294 6.13 -14.62 33.19
N HIS A 295 7.15 -13.80 33.02
CA HIS A 295 8.38 -14.06 32.22
C HIS A 295 9.65 -14.24 33.10
N LYS A 296 9.51 -14.80 34.32
CA LYS A 296 10.69 -15.25 35.09
C LYS A 296 10.82 -16.75 35.08
#